data_227e6bb9b4275f822275dc72194014ce
#
_entry.id   227e6bb9b4275f822275dc72194014ce
#
_cell.length_a   1.000
_cell.length_b   1.000
_cell.length_c   1.000
_cell.angle_alpha   90.00
_cell.angle_beta   90.00
_cell.angle_gamma   90.00
#
_symmetry.space_group_name_H-M   'P 1'
#
loop_
_entity.id
_entity.type
_entity.pdbx_description
1 polymer ?
#
loop_
_entity_poly.entity_id
_entity_poly.type
_entity_poly.pdbx_seq_one_letter_code
_entity_poly.pdbx_strand_id
1 'polypeptide(L)'
;MGGALAGLLAIELLFSACSGGSGADSRESAASGGVHLVNPGKLMVCTNLPYEPFQFTKDKEVVGFDIDIVDLAARRLGVTQEIVNIDFAVIKSGAALNSGKCDLAAAGMTITEERQKNIDFSVPYFDATQALLARKGSGISSLDDVKAKKLKVAVLAGTTGLDYVRKQGIDPIQFADAAKQLLGLQTGQADVLVQDLPVVLTWLKKPEVAAKYELATNLNTGEQYGIAMKLGNAALGKVVNEAIETARNDGSYDAIYRKWFGVLPPAKQ
;
A
#
# COMPACT_ATOMS: atom_id res chain seq x y z
N MET A 1 40.53 3.61 91.43
CA MET A 1 39.74 2.65 92.20
C MET A 1 38.63 2.17 91.31
N GLY A 2 38.68 0.92 91.02
CA GLY A 2 37.64 -0.08 90.62
C GLY A 2 37.11 0.11 89.23
N GLY A 3 37.32 -0.72 88.32
CA GLY A 3 37.47 -2.17 88.23
C GLY A 3 36.15 -2.80 87.77
N ALA A 4 36.14 -3.44 86.64
CA ALA A 4 35.49 -4.68 86.23
C ALA A 4 34.90 -4.58 84.78
N LEU A 5 35.50 -5.23 83.88
CA LEU A 5 35.35 -6.57 83.34
C LEU A 5 34.00 -6.90 82.67
N ALA A 6 34.16 -7.14 81.38
CA ALA A 6 33.74 -8.37 80.62
C ALA A 6 32.38 -8.38 79.94
N GLY A 7 32.42 -8.77 78.72
CA GLY A 7 31.27 -9.34 77.98
C GLY A 7 31.41 -9.21 76.52
N LEU A 8 32.33 -9.99 75.84
CA LEU A 8 32.29 -10.28 74.44
C LEU A 8 31.08 -11.14 74.13
N LEU A 9 30.20 -10.71 73.26
CA LEU A 9 29.34 -11.63 72.49
C LEU A 9 29.44 -11.22 71.01
N ALA A 10 30.14 -12.01 70.24
CA ALA A 10 30.20 -11.93 68.77
C ALA A 10 28.88 -12.47 68.23
N ILE A 11 28.15 -11.62 67.53
CA ILE A 11 27.02 -12.06 66.68
C ILE A 11 27.52 -11.91 65.24
N GLU A 12 27.83 -13.04 64.64
CA GLU A 12 28.06 -13.11 63.18
C GLU A 12 26.74 -12.87 62.42
N LEU A 13 26.63 -11.72 61.79
CA LEU A 13 25.56 -11.46 60.85
C LEU A 13 26.04 -11.88 59.45
N LEU A 14 25.55 -13.02 58.99
CA LEU A 14 25.65 -13.48 57.62
C LEU A 14 24.84 -12.53 56.72
N PHE A 15 25.53 -11.61 56.06
CA PHE A 15 24.96 -10.85 54.95
C PHE A 15 24.89 -11.76 53.71
N SER A 16 23.71 -12.31 53.45
CA SER A 16 23.35 -12.91 52.17
C SER A 16 23.15 -11.80 51.17
N ALA A 17 24.13 -11.54 50.32
CA ALA A 17 24.02 -10.62 49.23
C ALA A 17 23.16 -11.29 48.13
N CYS A 18 21.86 -11.00 48.10
CA CYS A 18 21.04 -11.19 46.92
C CYS A 18 21.43 -10.15 45.88
N SER A 19 22.30 -10.57 44.95
CA SER A 19 22.55 -9.88 43.71
C SER A 19 21.30 -9.95 42.84
N GLY A 20 20.37 -9.02 43.02
CA GLY A 20 19.26 -8.80 42.12
C GLY A 20 19.77 -8.13 40.84
N GLY A 21 20.16 -8.95 39.87
CA GLY A 21 20.35 -8.49 38.50
C GLY A 21 19.02 -7.99 37.95
N SER A 22 18.84 -6.65 37.92
CA SER A 22 17.81 -6.02 37.11
C SER A 22 18.21 -6.14 35.68
N GLY A 23 17.99 -7.33 35.10
CA GLY A 23 17.87 -7.49 33.67
C GLY A 23 16.59 -6.73 33.28
N ALA A 24 16.75 -5.55 32.70
CA ALA A 24 15.69 -4.95 31.92
C ALA A 24 15.43 -5.90 30.76
N ASP A 25 14.51 -6.83 30.95
CA ASP A 25 13.85 -7.55 29.87
C ASP A 25 13.15 -6.49 29.02
N SER A 26 13.86 -5.97 28.02
CA SER A 26 13.25 -5.39 26.84
C SER A 26 12.49 -6.50 26.14
N ARG A 27 11.32 -6.82 26.67
CA ARG A 27 10.30 -7.55 25.93
C ARG A 27 9.87 -6.65 24.80
N GLU A 28 10.63 -6.69 23.71
CA GLU A 28 10.17 -6.33 22.40
C GLU A 28 8.88 -7.12 22.18
N SER A 29 7.73 -6.44 22.27
CA SER A 29 6.43 -7.10 22.12
C SER A 29 6.28 -7.47 20.65
N ALA A 30 6.70 -8.69 20.31
CA ALA A 30 6.40 -9.25 19.02
C ALA A 30 4.88 -9.30 18.87
N ALA A 31 4.35 -8.74 17.78
CA ALA A 31 2.96 -8.93 17.40
C ALA A 31 2.69 -10.43 17.24
N SER A 32 1.43 -10.86 17.34
CA SER A 32 1.10 -12.28 17.26
C SER A 32 1.69 -12.90 15.98
N GLY A 33 2.33 -14.06 16.10
CA GLY A 33 2.98 -14.75 14.97
C GLY A 33 4.47 -14.46 14.76
N GLY A 34 5.17 -13.81 15.71
CA GLY A 34 6.62 -13.53 15.61
C GLY A 34 6.96 -12.40 14.62
N VAL A 35 5.97 -11.56 14.28
CA VAL A 35 6.16 -10.38 13.43
C VAL A 35 6.76 -9.24 14.25
N HIS A 36 7.88 -8.70 13.81
CA HIS A 36 8.47 -7.47 14.35
C HIS A 36 7.96 -6.27 13.57
N LEU A 37 7.26 -5.35 14.24
CA LEU A 37 6.75 -4.13 13.65
C LEU A 37 7.69 -2.96 13.93
N VAL A 38 7.79 -2.03 12.98
CA VAL A 38 8.56 -0.78 13.10
C VAL A 38 8.12 0.03 14.32
N ASN A 39 6.83 0.07 14.57
CA ASN A 39 6.23 0.73 15.74
C ASN A 39 5.40 -0.29 16.53
N PRO A 40 5.79 -0.64 17.77
CA PRO A 40 5.01 -1.59 18.57
C PRO A 40 3.54 -1.17 18.70
N GLY A 41 2.63 -2.11 18.42
CA GLY A 41 1.18 -1.88 18.49
C GLY A 41 0.57 -1.17 17.27
N LYS A 42 1.37 -0.82 16.28
CA LYS A 42 0.93 -0.18 15.03
C LYS A 42 1.50 -0.89 13.82
N LEU A 43 0.67 -1.14 12.82
CA LEU A 43 1.11 -1.57 11.50
C LEU A 43 1.32 -0.31 10.64
N MET A 44 2.58 0.03 10.38
CA MET A 44 2.94 1.21 9.59
C MET A 44 2.75 0.93 8.10
N VAL A 45 1.86 1.66 7.44
CA VAL A 45 1.43 1.41 6.06
C VAL A 45 1.83 2.56 5.16
N CYS A 46 2.82 2.37 4.31
CA CYS A 46 3.16 3.32 3.27
C CYS A 46 2.13 3.28 2.13
N THR A 47 1.70 4.44 1.69
CA THR A 47 0.79 4.61 0.56
C THR A 47 1.06 5.91 -0.20
N ASN A 48 0.44 6.08 -1.36
CA ASN A 48 0.46 7.33 -2.13
C ASN A 48 -0.97 7.82 -2.36
N LEU A 49 -1.28 9.00 -1.84
CA LEU A 49 -2.62 9.60 -1.87
C LEU A 49 -2.69 10.77 -2.86
N PRO A 50 -3.86 10.99 -3.47
CA PRO A 50 -5.04 10.13 -3.51
C PRO A 50 -4.99 9.12 -4.65
N TYR A 51 -5.56 7.92 -4.47
CA TYR A 51 -5.72 6.92 -5.50
C TYR A 51 -7.07 6.19 -5.35
N GLU A 52 -8.18 6.91 -5.51
CA GLU A 52 -9.55 6.41 -5.34
C GLU A 52 -9.90 5.38 -6.43
N PRO A 53 -10.48 4.20 -6.09
CA PRO A 53 -11.11 3.80 -4.83
C PRO A 53 -10.20 3.00 -3.88
N PHE A 54 -8.89 2.88 -4.15
CA PHE A 54 -7.96 2.04 -3.39
C PHE A 54 -7.51 2.71 -2.08
N GLN A 55 -7.03 3.96 -2.12
CA GLN A 55 -6.65 4.75 -0.95
C GLN A 55 -6.84 6.25 -1.21
N PHE A 56 -7.61 6.89 -0.37
CA PHE A 56 -7.90 8.33 -0.48
C PHE A 56 -8.42 8.89 0.84
N THR A 57 -8.44 10.22 0.95
CA THR A 57 -8.96 10.89 2.14
C THR A 57 -10.45 11.17 1.99
N LYS A 58 -11.25 10.73 2.95
CA LYS A 58 -12.67 11.03 3.09
C LYS A 58 -12.95 11.42 4.55
N ASP A 59 -13.61 12.52 4.79
CA ASP A 59 -13.97 13.01 6.13
C ASP A 59 -12.76 13.05 7.11
N LYS A 60 -11.57 13.43 6.60
CA LYS A 60 -10.27 13.49 7.28
C LYS A 60 -9.63 12.13 7.60
N GLU A 61 -10.26 11.03 7.24
CA GLU A 61 -9.72 9.68 7.40
C GLU A 61 -9.21 9.14 6.06
N VAL A 62 -8.18 8.32 6.10
CA VAL A 62 -7.73 7.59 4.93
C VAL A 62 -8.53 6.30 4.82
N VAL A 63 -9.21 6.14 3.72
CA VAL A 63 -10.12 5.03 3.44
C VAL A 63 -9.84 4.46 2.05
N GLY A 64 -10.38 3.29 1.74
CA GLY A 64 -10.28 2.70 0.42
C GLY A 64 -10.16 1.19 0.47
N PHE A 65 -10.17 0.58 -0.71
CA PHE A 65 -10.08 -0.87 -0.85
C PHE A 65 -8.78 -1.42 -0.24
N ASP A 66 -7.63 -0.80 -0.54
CA ASP A 66 -6.33 -1.17 -0.01
C ASP A 66 -6.28 -1.07 1.52
N ILE A 67 -6.90 -0.02 2.07
CA ILE A 67 -6.97 0.22 3.50
C ILE A 67 -7.77 -0.88 4.20
N ASP A 68 -8.93 -1.26 3.64
CA ASP A 68 -9.75 -2.34 4.19
C ASP A 68 -9.05 -3.71 4.06
N ILE A 69 -8.29 -3.96 2.98
CA ILE A 69 -7.50 -5.20 2.82
C ILE A 69 -6.37 -5.28 3.86
N VAL A 70 -5.64 -4.18 4.08
CA VAL A 70 -4.57 -4.14 5.10
C VAL A 70 -5.15 -4.29 6.51
N ASP A 71 -6.36 -3.76 6.76
CA ASP A 71 -7.03 -3.86 8.06
C ASP A 71 -7.32 -5.33 8.46
N LEU A 72 -7.49 -6.23 7.49
CA LEU A 72 -7.58 -7.66 7.76
C LEU A 72 -6.30 -8.21 8.41
N ALA A 73 -5.14 -7.80 7.90
CA ALA A 73 -3.84 -8.20 8.46
C ALA A 73 -3.58 -7.52 9.82
N ALA A 74 -3.93 -6.24 9.96
CA ALA A 74 -3.78 -5.50 11.22
C ALA A 74 -4.60 -6.15 12.35
N ARG A 75 -5.86 -6.51 12.07
CA ARG A 75 -6.70 -7.24 13.04
C ARG A 75 -6.13 -8.61 13.42
N ARG A 76 -5.57 -9.34 12.46
CA ARG A 76 -4.94 -10.64 12.71
C ARG A 76 -3.71 -10.52 13.60
N LEU A 77 -2.98 -9.41 13.49
CA LEU A 77 -1.85 -9.05 14.35
C LEU A 77 -2.27 -8.48 15.72
N GLY A 78 -3.54 -8.13 15.92
CA GLY A 78 -4.02 -7.47 17.12
C GLY A 78 -3.56 -6.01 17.26
N VAL A 79 -3.31 -5.32 16.13
CA VAL A 79 -2.83 -3.94 16.08
C VAL A 79 -3.75 -3.06 15.22
N THR A 80 -3.53 -1.75 15.25
CA THR A 80 -4.18 -0.81 14.33
C THR A 80 -3.20 -0.38 13.24
N GLN A 81 -3.69 -0.09 12.03
CA GLN A 81 -2.86 0.47 10.98
C GLN A 81 -2.63 1.96 11.17
N GLU A 82 -1.45 2.45 10.79
CA GLU A 82 -1.09 3.86 10.72
C GLU A 82 -0.57 4.20 9.33
N ILE A 83 -1.23 5.16 8.66
CA ILE A 83 -0.98 5.47 7.25
C ILE A 83 0.14 6.50 7.12
N VAL A 84 1.13 6.19 6.29
CA VAL A 84 2.25 7.06 5.94
C VAL A 84 2.15 7.41 4.45
N ASN A 85 1.70 8.62 4.15
CA ASN A 85 1.61 9.10 2.77
C ASN A 85 2.99 9.55 2.27
N ILE A 86 3.49 8.93 1.19
CA ILE A 86 4.79 9.23 0.57
C ILE A 86 4.73 9.07 -0.95
N ASP A 87 5.76 9.54 -1.64
CA ASP A 87 5.88 9.38 -3.09
C ASP A 87 5.95 7.91 -3.51
N PHE A 88 5.19 7.56 -4.55
CA PHE A 88 5.13 6.21 -5.08
C PHE A 88 6.50 5.67 -5.53
N ALA A 89 7.38 6.54 -6.05
CA ALA A 89 8.73 6.15 -6.45
C ALA A 89 9.57 5.61 -5.27
N VAL A 90 9.36 6.15 -4.05
CA VAL A 90 10.04 5.70 -2.83
C VAL A 90 9.48 4.35 -2.37
N ILE A 91 8.17 4.13 -2.56
CA ILE A 91 7.52 2.85 -2.26
C ILE A 91 8.02 1.76 -3.21
N LYS A 92 7.88 1.98 -4.52
CA LYS A 92 8.19 0.98 -5.55
C LYS A 92 9.66 0.55 -5.58
N SER A 93 10.58 1.42 -5.16
CA SER A 93 12.01 1.12 -5.06
C SER A 93 12.36 0.27 -3.85
N GLY A 94 11.44 0.07 -2.91
CA GLY A 94 11.67 -0.58 -1.62
C GLY A 94 12.39 0.28 -0.59
N ALA A 95 12.76 1.52 -0.92
CA ALA A 95 13.54 2.37 -0.01
C ALA A 95 12.82 2.64 1.32
N ALA A 96 11.51 2.89 1.29
CA ALA A 96 10.73 3.10 2.50
C ALA A 96 10.65 1.85 3.40
N LEU A 97 10.48 0.69 2.79
CA LEU A 97 10.40 -0.61 3.50
C LEU A 97 11.78 -1.01 4.06
N ASN A 98 12.83 -0.86 3.27
CA ASN A 98 14.19 -1.22 3.67
C ASN A 98 14.75 -0.30 4.77
N SER A 99 14.35 0.98 4.79
CA SER A 99 14.73 1.93 5.86
C SER A 99 13.92 1.77 7.15
N GLY A 100 12.91 0.88 7.18
CA GLY A 100 12.02 0.74 8.33
C GLY A 100 11.09 1.93 8.53
N LYS A 101 10.76 2.67 7.47
CA LYS A 101 9.74 3.74 7.56
C LYS A 101 8.34 3.15 7.67
N CYS A 102 8.10 2.00 7.04
CA CYS A 102 6.84 1.27 7.07
C CYS A 102 7.11 -0.23 7.15
N ASP A 103 6.17 -0.97 7.71
CA ASP A 103 6.17 -2.43 7.75
C ASP A 103 5.79 -3.02 6.40
N LEU A 104 4.80 -2.41 5.76
CA LEU A 104 4.30 -2.78 4.44
C LEU A 104 3.85 -1.56 3.65
N ALA A 105 3.55 -1.77 2.36
CA ALA A 105 2.96 -0.74 1.52
C ALA A 105 1.77 -1.28 0.72
N ALA A 106 0.69 -0.50 0.71
CA ALA A 106 -0.51 -0.71 -0.08
C ALA A 106 -0.79 0.56 -0.90
N ALA A 107 -0.69 0.47 -2.21
CA ALA A 107 -0.72 1.63 -3.10
C ALA A 107 -1.21 1.28 -4.52
N GLY A 108 -2.15 0.33 -4.66
CA GLY A 108 -2.57 -0.19 -5.96
C GLY A 108 -1.36 -0.69 -6.76
N MET A 109 -0.45 -1.40 -6.10
CA MET A 109 0.87 -1.66 -6.69
C MET A 109 0.92 -2.98 -7.43
N THR A 110 1.12 -2.91 -8.73
CA THR A 110 1.31 -4.08 -9.60
C THR A 110 2.53 -4.89 -9.20
N ILE A 111 2.36 -6.20 -9.06
CA ILE A 111 3.44 -7.17 -8.91
C ILE A 111 4.19 -7.23 -10.24
N THR A 112 5.50 -6.94 -10.23
CA THR A 112 6.37 -7.07 -11.41
C THR A 112 7.71 -7.69 -11.01
N GLU A 113 8.33 -8.41 -11.94
CA GLU A 113 9.67 -9.00 -11.72
C GLU A 113 10.71 -7.95 -11.34
N GLU A 114 10.61 -6.72 -11.89
CA GLU A 114 11.53 -5.63 -11.55
C GLU A 114 11.38 -5.23 -10.07
N ARG A 115 10.14 -5.06 -9.60
CA ARG A 115 9.87 -4.69 -8.21
C ARG A 115 10.24 -5.80 -7.24
N GLN A 116 10.01 -7.06 -7.61
CA GLN A 116 10.34 -8.25 -6.81
C GLN A 116 11.85 -8.41 -6.55
N LYS A 117 12.72 -7.72 -7.30
CA LYS A 117 14.15 -7.68 -7.00
C LYS A 117 14.47 -6.92 -5.71
N ASN A 118 13.61 -6.02 -5.28
CA ASN A 118 13.86 -5.09 -4.16
C ASN A 118 12.85 -5.23 -3.00
N ILE A 119 11.69 -5.83 -3.25
CA ILE A 119 10.57 -5.98 -2.30
C ILE A 119 9.87 -7.31 -2.51
N ASP A 120 9.35 -7.88 -1.43
CA ASP A 120 8.42 -9.01 -1.50
C ASP A 120 6.99 -8.53 -1.66
N PHE A 121 6.15 -9.38 -2.23
CA PHE A 121 4.72 -9.15 -2.37
C PHE A 121 3.91 -10.24 -1.68
N SER A 122 2.73 -9.88 -1.26
CA SER A 122 1.68 -10.83 -0.89
C SER A 122 1.20 -11.65 -2.10
N VAL A 123 0.36 -12.64 -1.87
CA VAL A 123 -0.50 -13.18 -2.92
C VAL A 123 -1.27 -12.04 -3.58
N PRO A 124 -1.57 -12.12 -4.89
CA PRO A 124 -2.37 -11.10 -5.56
C PRO A 124 -3.71 -10.88 -4.86
N TYR A 125 -4.10 -9.63 -4.63
CA TYR A 125 -5.38 -9.31 -4.00
C TYR A 125 -6.37 -8.62 -4.94
N PHE A 126 -5.91 -8.13 -6.10
CA PHE A 126 -6.75 -7.45 -7.09
C PHE A 126 -6.22 -7.66 -8.50
N ASP A 127 -7.12 -7.98 -9.46
CA ASP A 127 -6.78 -8.03 -10.88
C ASP A 127 -7.02 -6.65 -11.51
N ALA A 128 -5.98 -6.07 -12.10
CA ALA A 128 -5.98 -4.74 -12.65
C ALA A 128 -5.77 -4.73 -14.17
N THR A 129 -6.18 -3.64 -14.78
CA THR A 129 -5.90 -3.35 -16.20
C THR A 129 -5.79 -1.86 -16.38
N GLN A 130 -5.06 -1.43 -17.41
CA GLN A 130 -4.95 -0.02 -17.77
C GLN A 130 -6.14 0.43 -18.62
N ALA A 131 -6.40 1.74 -18.63
CA ALA A 131 -7.46 2.35 -19.42
C ALA A 131 -6.98 3.66 -20.06
N LEU A 132 -7.47 3.94 -21.24
CA LEU A 132 -7.29 5.21 -21.94
C LEU A 132 -8.54 6.07 -21.74
N LEU A 133 -8.35 7.25 -21.13
CA LEU A 133 -9.39 8.27 -20.96
C LEU A 133 -9.15 9.40 -21.95
N ALA A 134 -10.18 9.76 -22.72
CA ALA A 134 -10.11 10.80 -23.76
C ALA A 134 -11.32 11.74 -23.68
N ARG A 135 -11.26 12.87 -24.37
CA ARG A 135 -12.43 13.75 -24.52
C ARG A 135 -13.54 13.06 -25.29
N LYS A 136 -14.77 13.24 -24.86
CA LYS A 136 -15.96 12.78 -25.60
C LYS A 136 -15.95 13.30 -27.04
N GLY A 137 -16.27 12.41 -27.97
CA GLY A 137 -16.34 12.74 -29.38
C GLY A 137 -14.99 13.06 -30.05
N SER A 138 -13.86 12.79 -29.39
CA SER A 138 -12.52 13.01 -29.99
C SER A 138 -12.16 12.02 -31.08
N GLY A 139 -12.91 10.91 -31.20
CA GLY A 139 -12.62 9.80 -32.11
C GLY A 139 -11.32 9.07 -31.76
N ILE A 140 -10.94 9.08 -30.48
CA ILE A 140 -9.81 8.30 -29.96
C ILE A 140 -10.35 6.99 -29.40
N SER A 141 -9.80 5.87 -29.89
CA SER A 141 -10.17 4.51 -29.46
C SER A 141 -8.97 3.63 -29.15
N SER A 142 -7.75 4.12 -29.42
CA SER A 142 -6.52 3.35 -29.26
C SER A 142 -5.30 4.25 -29.03
N LEU A 143 -4.18 3.67 -28.58
CA LEU A 143 -2.90 4.39 -28.53
C LEU A 143 -2.33 4.66 -29.93
N ASP A 144 -2.75 3.92 -30.95
CA ASP A 144 -2.37 4.23 -32.32
C ASP A 144 -3.02 5.52 -32.83
N ASP A 145 -4.29 5.78 -32.47
CA ASP A 145 -4.93 7.08 -32.74
C ASP A 145 -4.19 8.21 -32.05
N VAL A 146 -3.75 7.99 -30.79
CA VAL A 146 -2.96 8.94 -30.01
C VAL A 146 -1.65 9.28 -30.72
N LYS A 147 -0.94 8.25 -31.22
CA LYS A 147 0.30 8.44 -32.01
C LYS A 147 0.06 9.15 -33.32
N ALA A 148 -0.93 8.72 -34.08
CA ALA A 148 -1.25 9.29 -35.39
C ALA A 148 -1.59 10.79 -35.29
N LYS A 149 -2.32 11.18 -34.24
CA LYS A 149 -2.70 12.57 -33.96
C LYS A 149 -1.66 13.35 -33.15
N LYS A 150 -0.54 12.71 -32.74
CA LYS A 150 0.54 13.29 -31.92
C LYS A 150 0.04 13.93 -30.61
N LEU A 151 -0.91 13.25 -29.96
CA LEU A 151 -1.51 13.74 -28.72
C LEU A 151 -0.57 13.52 -27.53
N LYS A 152 -0.65 14.45 -26.57
CA LYS A 152 0.08 14.37 -25.29
C LYS A 152 -0.64 13.43 -24.34
N VAL A 153 0.09 12.44 -23.83
CA VAL A 153 -0.44 11.43 -22.88
C VAL A 153 0.01 11.77 -21.47
N ALA A 154 -0.93 11.85 -20.53
CA ALA A 154 -0.64 11.94 -19.11
C ALA A 154 -0.55 10.55 -18.47
N VAL A 155 0.48 10.30 -17.68
CA VAL A 155 0.66 9.08 -16.89
C VAL A 155 1.15 9.39 -15.47
N LEU A 156 1.02 8.47 -14.54
CA LEU A 156 1.70 8.58 -13.24
C LEU A 156 3.17 8.16 -13.36
N ALA A 157 4.03 8.90 -12.69
CA ALA A 157 5.46 8.61 -12.63
C ALA A 157 5.72 7.26 -11.95
N GLY A 158 6.56 6.44 -12.57
CA GLY A 158 7.03 5.18 -12.00
C GLY A 158 6.00 4.03 -11.99
N THR A 159 4.90 4.16 -12.73
CA THR A 159 3.86 3.13 -12.84
C THR A 159 4.07 2.20 -14.04
N THR A 160 3.36 1.07 -14.03
CA THR A 160 3.28 0.16 -15.18
C THR A 160 2.58 0.80 -16.37
N GLY A 161 1.64 1.73 -16.13
CA GLY A 161 1.02 2.55 -17.18
C GLY A 161 2.02 3.43 -17.92
N LEU A 162 2.99 4.03 -17.20
CA LEU A 162 4.11 4.76 -17.83
C LEU A 162 4.93 3.82 -18.73
N ASP A 163 5.30 2.65 -18.20
CA ASP A 163 6.10 1.67 -18.95
C ASP A 163 5.35 1.14 -20.17
N TYR A 164 4.04 0.91 -20.03
CA TYR A 164 3.18 0.47 -21.13
C TYR A 164 3.15 1.51 -22.26
N VAL A 165 2.92 2.79 -21.93
CA VAL A 165 2.86 3.87 -22.92
C VAL A 165 4.21 4.06 -23.63
N ARG A 166 5.32 3.98 -22.88
CA ARG A 166 6.68 4.03 -23.45
C ARG A 166 7.00 2.88 -24.40
N LYS A 167 6.57 1.67 -24.07
CA LYS A 167 6.71 0.50 -24.93
C LYS A 167 5.95 0.65 -26.27
N GLN A 168 4.91 1.51 -26.30
CA GLN A 168 4.21 1.86 -27.54
C GLN A 168 4.92 2.97 -28.33
N GLY A 169 6.10 3.44 -27.89
CA GLY A 169 6.87 4.49 -28.56
C GLY A 169 6.34 5.90 -28.31
N ILE A 170 5.56 6.11 -27.26
CA ILE A 170 5.04 7.43 -26.85
C ILE A 170 5.87 7.92 -25.66
N ASP A 171 6.30 9.19 -25.67
CA ASP A 171 6.92 9.86 -24.53
C ASP A 171 5.85 10.67 -23.76
N PRO A 172 5.38 10.16 -22.59
CA PRO A 172 4.26 10.78 -21.89
C PRO A 172 4.71 11.85 -20.90
N ILE A 173 3.78 12.76 -20.58
CA ILE A 173 3.90 13.70 -19.48
C ILE A 173 3.63 12.95 -18.16
N GLN A 174 4.59 13.01 -17.24
CA GLN A 174 4.52 12.30 -15.97
C GLN A 174 4.01 13.23 -14.87
N PHE A 175 3.10 12.69 -14.04
CA PHE A 175 2.52 13.37 -12.88
C PHE A 175 2.86 12.61 -11.59
N ALA A 176 2.99 13.34 -10.49
CA ALA A 176 3.38 12.76 -9.20
C ALA A 176 2.24 12.00 -8.51
N ASP A 177 0.98 12.39 -8.75
CA ASP A 177 -0.21 11.77 -8.17
C ASP A 177 -1.41 11.82 -9.14
N ALA A 178 -2.43 11.02 -8.85
CA ALA A 178 -3.60 10.84 -9.70
C ALA A 178 -4.45 12.12 -9.82
N ALA A 179 -4.51 12.94 -8.78
CA ALA A 179 -5.25 14.20 -8.83
C ALA A 179 -4.60 15.19 -9.79
N LYS A 180 -3.27 15.32 -9.74
CA LYS A 180 -2.51 16.16 -10.68
C LYS A 180 -2.60 15.65 -12.12
N GLN A 181 -2.60 14.31 -12.31
CA GLN A 181 -2.78 13.71 -13.63
C GLN A 181 -4.13 14.07 -14.23
N LEU A 182 -5.23 13.92 -13.48
CA LEU A 182 -6.58 14.31 -13.92
C LEU A 182 -6.66 15.82 -14.18
N LEU A 183 -6.08 16.63 -13.31
CA LEU A 183 -6.01 18.08 -13.50
C LEU A 183 -5.24 18.45 -14.78
N GLY A 184 -4.14 17.79 -15.07
CA GLY A 184 -3.37 17.96 -16.29
C GLY A 184 -4.18 17.71 -17.56
N LEU A 185 -5.05 16.70 -17.54
CA LEU A 185 -6.04 16.47 -18.61
C LEU A 185 -7.09 17.57 -18.68
N GLN A 186 -7.64 17.99 -17.54
CA GLN A 186 -8.70 18.99 -17.45
C GLN A 186 -8.25 20.38 -17.90
N THR A 187 -6.99 20.75 -17.63
CA THR A 187 -6.39 22.04 -18.00
C THR A 187 -5.79 22.05 -19.41
N GLY A 188 -5.78 20.90 -20.12
CA GLY A 188 -5.21 20.78 -21.46
C GLY A 188 -3.68 20.70 -21.49
N GLN A 189 -3.04 20.43 -20.36
CA GLN A 189 -1.61 20.09 -20.31
C GLN A 189 -1.36 18.77 -21.03
N ALA A 190 -2.30 17.82 -20.95
CA ALA A 190 -2.37 16.60 -21.72
C ALA A 190 -3.71 16.50 -22.46
N ASP A 191 -3.74 15.75 -23.55
CA ASP A 191 -4.91 15.54 -24.39
C ASP A 191 -5.71 14.28 -24.02
N VAL A 192 -4.98 13.25 -23.55
CA VAL A 192 -5.50 11.96 -23.07
C VAL A 192 -4.70 11.53 -21.84
N LEU A 193 -5.21 10.55 -21.09
CA LEU A 193 -4.42 9.93 -20.02
C LEU A 193 -4.56 8.39 -20.04
N VAL A 194 -3.52 7.72 -19.55
CA VAL A 194 -3.52 6.29 -19.25
C VAL A 194 -3.40 6.12 -17.75
N GLN A 195 -4.35 5.37 -17.17
CA GLN A 195 -4.48 5.10 -15.76
C GLN A 195 -5.20 3.78 -15.53
N ASP A 196 -5.09 3.21 -14.36
CA ASP A 196 -5.79 1.98 -13.98
C ASP A 196 -7.30 2.13 -14.14
N LEU A 197 -7.93 1.15 -14.76
CA LEU A 197 -9.34 1.19 -15.09
C LEU A 197 -10.26 1.52 -13.91
N PRO A 198 -10.08 0.97 -12.70
CA PRO A 198 -10.95 1.30 -11.56
C PRO A 198 -10.88 2.78 -11.16
N VAL A 199 -9.71 3.40 -11.29
CA VAL A 199 -9.53 4.83 -11.02
C VAL A 199 -10.24 5.68 -12.07
N VAL A 200 -10.08 5.33 -13.35
CA VAL A 200 -10.79 5.98 -14.47
C VAL A 200 -12.31 5.88 -14.28
N LEU A 201 -12.82 4.68 -13.94
CA LEU A 201 -14.24 4.50 -13.69
C LEU A 201 -14.75 5.31 -12.50
N THR A 202 -13.94 5.48 -11.47
CA THR A 202 -14.27 6.32 -10.33
C THR A 202 -14.32 7.81 -10.71
N TRP A 203 -13.40 8.29 -11.53
CA TRP A 203 -13.46 9.65 -12.05
C TRP A 203 -14.70 9.87 -12.94
N LEU A 204 -15.07 8.90 -13.78
CA LEU A 204 -16.26 8.97 -14.63
C LEU A 204 -17.59 8.90 -13.86
N LYS A 205 -17.59 8.57 -12.57
CA LYS A 205 -18.78 8.74 -11.70
C LYS A 205 -19.01 10.21 -11.33
N LYS A 206 -18.00 11.09 -11.49
CA LYS A 206 -18.10 12.51 -11.20
C LYS A 206 -18.75 13.22 -12.40
N PRO A 207 -19.92 13.89 -12.24
CA PRO A 207 -20.67 14.49 -13.36
C PRO A 207 -19.83 15.44 -14.22
N GLU A 208 -18.96 16.25 -13.59
CA GLU A 208 -18.09 17.21 -14.26
C GLU A 208 -17.00 16.55 -15.12
N VAL A 209 -16.59 15.33 -14.78
CA VAL A 209 -15.64 14.54 -15.58
C VAL A 209 -16.40 13.82 -16.68
N ALA A 210 -17.49 13.12 -16.33
CA ALA A 210 -18.31 12.38 -17.27
C ALA A 210 -18.96 13.26 -18.36
N ALA A 211 -19.18 14.54 -18.09
CA ALA A 211 -19.67 15.47 -19.11
C ALA A 211 -18.68 15.72 -20.24
N LYS A 212 -17.37 15.64 -19.98
CA LYS A 212 -16.30 16.03 -20.92
C LYS A 212 -15.46 14.87 -21.45
N TYR A 213 -15.38 13.77 -20.68
CA TYR A 213 -14.47 12.67 -20.94
C TYR A 213 -15.21 11.33 -20.98
N GLU A 214 -14.60 10.36 -21.62
CA GLU A 214 -15.11 9.01 -21.75
C GLU A 214 -13.97 8.00 -21.71
N LEU A 215 -14.29 6.76 -21.30
CA LEU A 215 -13.39 5.64 -21.43
C LEU A 215 -13.26 5.32 -22.93
N ALA A 216 -12.10 5.64 -23.50
CA ALA A 216 -11.84 5.40 -24.91
C ALA A 216 -11.62 3.90 -25.18
N THR A 217 -10.82 3.23 -24.33
CA THR A 217 -10.59 1.79 -24.42
C THR A 217 -9.96 1.23 -23.12
N ASN A 218 -10.19 -0.06 -22.88
CA ASN A 218 -9.44 -0.84 -21.92
C ASN A 218 -8.15 -1.34 -22.57
N LEU A 219 -7.05 -1.19 -21.86
CA LEU A 219 -5.76 -1.71 -22.25
C LEU A 219 -5.50 -2.95 -21.39
N ASN A 220 -5.91 -4.12 -21.90
CA ASN A 220 -5.82 -5.37 -21.14
C ASN A 220 -4.36 -5.77 -20.91
N THR A 221 -3.81 -5.35 -19.77
CA THR A 221 -2.41 -5.56 -19.39
C THR A 221 -2.19 -6.79 -18.52
N GLY A 222 -3.26 -7.39 -17.99
CA GLY A 222 -3.19 -8.59 -17.15
C GLY A 222 -2.42 -8.36 -15.84
N GLU A 223 -2.52 -7.17 -15.27
CA GLU A 223 -1.81 -6.78 -14.06
C GLU A 223 -2.49 -7.30 -12.80
N GLN A 224 -1.71 -7.56 -11.76
CA GLN A 224 -2.20 -7.95 -10.44
C GLN A 224 -1.55 -7.10 -9.35
N TYR A 225 -2.35 -6.62 -8.39
CA TYR A 225 -1.83 -5.90 -7.25
C TYR A 225 -1.45 -6.83 -6.09
N GLY A 226 -0.36 -6.49 -5.41
CA GLY A 226 0.09 -7.11 -4.18
C GLY A 226 0.42 -6.08 -3.10
N ILE A 227 0.30 -6.50 -1.85
CA ILE A 227 0.82 -5.73 -0.72
C ILE A 227 2.33 -5.93 -0.67
N ALA A 228 3.07 -4.84 -0.71
CA ALA A 228 4.54 -4.90 -0.71
C ALA A 228 5.10 -4.91 0.71
N MET A 229 6.20 -5.65 0.89
CA MET A 229 6.90 -5.78 2.16
C MET A 229 8.42 -5.74 1.92
N LYS A 230 9.17 -5.48 2.98
CA LYS A 230 10.63 -5.59 2.92
C LYS A 230 11.02 -6.98 2.45
N LEU A 231 12.02 -7.05 1.57
CA LEU A 231 12.55 -8.31 1.04
C LEU A 231 12.99 -9.23 2.18
N GLY A 232 12.51 -10.48 2.16
CA GLY A 232 12.79 -11.50 3.17
C GLY A 232 11.91 -11.40 4.44
N ASN A 233 10.92 -10.53 4.51
CA ASN A 233 9.99 -10.46 5.66
C ASN A 233 8.90 -11.54 5.57
N ALA A 234 9.31 -12.80 5.63
CA ALA A 234 8.42 -13.95 5.48
C ALA A 234 7.35 -14.04 6.58
N ALA A 235 7.66 -13.58 7.80
CA ALA A 235 6.70 -13.62 8.91
C ALA A 235 5.51 -12.70 8.64
N LEU A 236 5.73 -11.45 8.25
CA LEU A 236 4.66 -10.52 7.88
C LEU A 236 3.94 -10.99 6.61
N GLY A 237 4.69 -11.47 5.61
CA GLY A 237 4.13 -12.00 4.38
C GLY A 237 3.15 -13.14 4.61
N LYS A 238 3.46 -14.05 5.51
CA LYS A 238 2.56 -15.13 5.92
C LYS A 238 1.26 -14.58 6.52
N VAL A 239 1.34 -13.62 7.45
CA VAL A 239 0.15 -13.03 8.08
C VAL A 239 -0.74 -12.33 7.07
N VAL A 240 -0.15 -11.53 6.16
CA VAL A 240 -0.89 -10.82 5.11
C VAL A 240 -1.57 -11.81 4.16
N ASN A 241 -0.86 -12.83 3.71
CA ASN A 241 -1.41 -13.86 2.82
C ASN A 241 -2.57 -14.61 3.46
N GLU A 242 -2.39 -15.09 4.70
CA GLU A 242 -3.44 -15.78 5.44
C GLU A 242 -4.67 -14.88 5.68
N ALA A 243 -4.47 -13.57 5.90
CA ALA A 243 -5.57 -12.62 6.06
C ALA A 243 -6.39 -12.48 4.76
N ILE A 244 -5.72 -12.34 3.61
CA ILE A 244 -6.36 -12.25 2.29
C ILE A 244 -7.09 -13.56 1.95
N GLU A 245 -6.45 -14.71 2.17
CA GLU A 245 -7.03 -16.03 1.88
C GLU A 245 -8.24 -16.34 2.77
N THR A 246 -8.15 -16.02 4.07
CA THR A 246 -9.28 -16.16 5.01
C THR A 246 -10.45 -15.30 4.55
N ALA A 247 -10.21 -14.03 4.19
CA ALA A 247 -11.25 -13.12 3.74
C ALA A 247 -11.94 -13.59 2.44
N ARG A 248 -11.20 -14.24 1.55
CA ARG A 248 -11.76 -14.86 0.34
C ARG A 248 -12.65 -16.07 0.65
N ASN A 249 -12.29 -16.83 1.68
CA ASN A 249 -13.00 -18.04 2.05
C ASN A 249 -14.27 -17.77 2.88
N ASP A 250 -14.25 -16.70 3.70
CA ASP A 250 -15.37 -16.34 4.58
C ASP A 250 -16.31 -15.28 3.99
N GLY A 251 -16.03 -14.77 2.79
CA GLY A 251 -16.82 -13.78 2.06
C GLY A 251 -16.58 -12.32 2.48
N SER A 252 -15.69 -12.06 3.43
CA SER A 252 -15.36 -10.68 3.83
C SER A 252 -14.64 -9.92 2.71
N TYR A 253 -13.84 -10.60 1.89
CA TYR A 253 -13.25 -10.00 0.68
C TYR A 253 -14.34 -9.52 -0.29
N ASP A 254 -15.37 -10.32 -0.54
CA ASP A 254 -16.48 -9.96 -1.43
C ASP A 254 -17.27 -8.76 -0.90
N ALA A 255 -17.45 -8.69 0.42
CA ALA A 255 -18.10 -7.55 1.07
C ALA A 255 -17.27 -6.26 0.92
N ILE A 256 -15.94 -6.33 1.11
CA ILE A 256 -15.01 -5.21 0.90
C ILE A 256 -15.00 -4.80 -0.59
N TYR A 257 -14.94 -5.76 -1.50
CA TYR A 257 -14.94 -5.48 -2.93
C TYR A 257 -16.24 -4.76 -3.34
N ARG A 258 -17.40 -5.28 -2.92
CA ARG A 258 -18.70 -4.66 -3.20
C ARG A 258 -18.83 -3.26 -2.61
N LYS A 259 -18.30 -3.02 -1.42
CA LYS A 259 -18.27 -1.70 -0.77
C LYS A 259 -17.64 -0.64 -1.68
N TRP A 260 -16.53 -0.97 -2.33
CA TRP A 260 -15.74 0.01 -3.09
C TRP A 260 -16.06 0.05 -4.58
N PHE A 261 -16.40 -1.09 -5.18
CA PHE A 261 -16.65 -1.20 -6.63
C PHE A 261 -18.15 -1.30 -6.98
N GLY A 262 -19.03 -1.60 -6.02
CA GLY A 262 -20.47 -1.72 -6.25
C GLY A 262 -20.91 -3.05 -6.87
N VAL A 263 -19.97 -3.94 -7.16
CA VAL A 263 -20.17 -5.26 -7.77
C VAL A 263 -19.39 -6.32 -7.02
N LEU A 264 -19.67 -7.59 -7.27
CA LEU A 264 -18.82 -8.69 -6.79
C LEU A 264 -17.51 -8.76 -7.59
N PRO A 265 -16.44 -9.31 -7.00
CA PRO A 265 -15.23 -9.59 -7.75
C PRO A 265 -15.55 -10.55 -8.91
N PRO A 266 -14.78 -10.48 -10.02
CA PRO A 266 -14.87 -11.47 -11.07
C PRO A 266 -14.67 -12.88 -10.52
N ALA A 267 -15.41 -13.87 -11.06
CA ALA A 267 -15.17 -15.26 -10.72
C ALA A 267 -13.71 -15.62 -11.05
N LYS A 268 -13.04 -16.33 -10.14
CA LYS A 268 -11.69 -16.85 -10.44
C LYS A 268 -11.80 -17.76 -11.68
N GLN A 269 -11.05 -17.42 -12.71
CA GLN A 269 -10.87 -18.29 -13.87
C GLN A 269 -9.95 -19.46 -13.55
#